data_14679088127186b3dd5cbc9604de300e
#
_entry.id   14679088127186b3dd5cbc9604de300e
#
_cell.length_a   1.000
_cell.length_b   1.000
_cell.length_c   1.000
_cell.angle_alpha   90.00
_cell.angle_beta   90.00
_cell.angle_gamma   90.00
#
_symmetry.space_group_name_H-M   'P 1'
#
loop_
_entity.id
_entity.type
_entity.pdbx_description
1 polymer ?
#
loop_
_entity_poly.entity_id
_entity_poly.type
_entity_poly.pdbx_seq_one_letter_code
_entity_poly.pdbx_strand_id
1 'polypeptide(L)'
;MHLIISGYDENHREYPVLVGFDNWKKLLKKHFPSEEKGIDKFFELLDEYNGNTMFGIMMKVLPLWVSKIVCTTPLLRFFTNLWSGEKDKTTLEIVQSLTDDKDLQTAMTYCWGDFGTVPEKSHFSMMSLLHQHYRYGAFYPGR
;
A
#
# COMPACT_ATOMS: atom_id res chain seq x y z
N MET A 1 1.38 7.31 17.45
CA MET A 1 1.16 5.86 17.55
C MET A 1 -0.24 5.61 17.01
N HIS A 2 -0.37 4.86 15.93
CA HIS A 2 -1.67 4.45 15.41
C HIS A 2 -2.00 3.09 16.03
N LEU A 3 -3.28 2.88 16.33
CA LEU A 3 -3.79 1.63 16.87
C LEU A 3 -4.86 1.09 15.92
N ILE A 4 -4.71 -0.13 15.48
CA ILE A 4 -5.72 -0.83 14.71
C ILE A 4 -6.54 -1.65 15.68
N ILE A 5 -7.86 -1.47 15.65
CA ILE A 5 -8.80 -2.24 16.46
C ILE A 5 -9.60 -3.12 15.51
N SER A 6 -9.54 -4.42 15.72
CA SER A 6 -10.33 -5.41 14.99
C SER A 6 -11.33 -6.07 15.93
N GLY A 7 -12.59 -6.18 15.52
CA GLY A 7 -13.69 -6.73 16.30
C GLY A 7 -14.49 -5.68 17.07
N TYR A 8 -15.55 -6.13 17.74
CA TYR A 8 -16.47 -5.31 18.51
C TYR A 8 -16.55 -5.81 19.96
N ASP A 9 -16.83 -4.90 20.89
CA ASP A 9 -17.06 -5.18 22.31
C ASP A 9 -15.86 -5.86 23.01
N GLU A 10 -16.13 -6.83 23.87
CA GLU A 10 -15.13 -7.51 24.70
C GLU A 10 -14.14 -8.39 23.91
N ASN A 11 -14.45 -8.68 22.64
CA ASN A 11 -13.62 -9.50 21.76
C ASN A 11 -12.71 -8.66 20.81
N HIS A 12 -12.61 -7.36 21.04
CA HIS A 12 -11.74 -6.53 20.20
C HIS A 12 -10.25 -6.91 20.38
N ARG A 13 -9.51 -6.85 19.28
CA ARG A 13 -8.06 -7.07 19.26
C ARG A 13 -7.38 -5.79 18.85
N GLU A 14 -6.29 -5.48 19.52
CA GLU A 14 -5.54 -4.26 19.28
C GLU A 14 -4.19 -4.58 18.65
N TYR A 15 -3.91 -3.95 17.52
CA TYR A 15 -2.63 -4.08 16.82
C TYR A 15 -1.98 -2.70 16.73
N PRO A 16 -0.90 -2.45 17.48
CA PRO A 16 -0.20 -1.17 17.41
C PRO A 16 0.55 -1.04 16.08
N VAL A 17 0.41 0.09 15.42
CA VAL A 17 1.19 0.42 14.22
C VAL A 17 2.47 1.11 14.67
N LEU A 18 3.60 0.50 14.41
CA LEU A 18 4.92 1.06 14.72
C LEU A 18 5.45 1.86 13.54
N VAL A 19 6.17 2.93 13.87
CA VAL A 19 6.91 3.72 12.87
C VAL A 19 8.05 2.87 12.27
N GLY A 20 8.17 2.92 10.97
CA GLY A 20 9.17 2.18 10.20
C GLY A 20 8.66 0.80 9.76
N PHE A 21 8.81 0.53 8.46
CA PHE A 21 8.35 -0.73 7.86
C PHE A 21 8.96 -1.96 8.53
N ASP A 22 10.24 -1.93 8.88
CA ASP A 22 10.91 -3.06 9.50
C ASP A 22 10.32 -3.40 10.88
N ASN A 23 10.00 -2.38 11.67
CA ASN A 23 9.41 -2.56 12.98
C ASN A 23 7.97 -3.08 12.87
N TRP A 24 7.19 -2.50 11.96
CA TRP A 24 5.82 -2.92 11.72
C TRP A 24 5.75 -4.34 11.14
N LYS A 25 6.61 -4.65 10.16
CA LYS A 25 6.74 -5.98 9.58
C LYS A 25 7.08 -7.04 10.65
N LYS A 26 8.04 -6.75 11.54
CA LYS A 26 8.38 -7.64 12.65
C LYS A 26 7.21 -7.84 13.62
N LEU A 27 6.46 -6.78 13.89
CA LEU A 27 5.30 -6.86 14.76
C LEU A 27 4.19 -7.71 14.14
N LEU A 28 3.87 -7.51 12.86
CA LEU A 28 2.89 -8.35 12.16
C LEU A 28 3.30 -9.82 12.17
N LYS A 29 4.56 -10.14 11.88
CA LYS A 29 5.06 -11.52 11.95
C LYS A 29 4.97 -12.12 13.35
N LYS A 30 5.14 -11.31 14.39
CA LYS A 30 4.96 -11.77 15.78
C LYS A 30 3.51 -12.13 16.10
N HIS A 31 2.54 -11.36 15.58
CA HIS A 31 1.10 -11.62 15.78
C HIS A 31 0.55 -12.72 14.87
N PHE A 32 1.10 -12.85 13.66
CA PHE A 32 0.65 -13.77 12.62
C PHE A 32 1.80 -14.66 12.09
N PRO A 33 2.34 -15.56 12.92
CA PRO A 33 3.53 -16.34 12.56
C PRO A 33 3.29 -17.33 11.40
N SER A 34 2.03 -17.74 11.18
CA SER A 34 1.65 -18.60 10.04
C SER A 34 1.67 -17.87 8.70
N GLU A 35 1.60 -16.53 8.69
CA GLU A 35 1.39 -15.68 7.53
C GLU A 35 2.66 -14.91 7.09
N GLU A 36 3.84 -15.34 7.53
CA GLU A 36 5.09 -14.61 7.27
C GLU A 36 5.34 -14.32 5.79
N LYS A 37 5.03 -15.29 4.91
CA LYS A 37 5.22 -15.14 3.46
C LYS A 37 4.30 -14.09 2.86
N GLY A 38 3.03 -14.07 3.29
CA GLY A 38 2.05 -13.06 2.88
C GLY A 38 2.47 -11.66 3.33
N ILE A 39 2.96 -11.54 4.57
CA ILE A 39 3.49 -10.30 5.12
C ILE A 39 4.70 -9.82 4.32
N ASP A 40 5.68 -10.70 4.05
CA ASP A 40 6.86 -10.33 3.26
C ASP A 40 6.46 -9.81 1.87
N LYS A 41 5.57 -10.53 1.20
CA LYS A 41 5.09 -10.15 -0.14
C LYS A 41 4.31 -8.84 -0.14
N PHE A 42 3.53 -8.57 0.91
CA PHE A 42 2.82 -7.31 1.07
C PHE A 42 3.78 -6.11 1.08
N PHE A 43 4.84 -6.16 1.89
CA PHE A 43 5.82 -5.08 1.96
C PHE A 43 6.61 -4.92 0.65
N GLU A 44 6.93 -6.02 -0.03
CA GLU A 44 7.55 -5.99 -1.36
C GLU A 44 6.65 -5.27 -2.38
N LEU A 45 5.34 -5.59 -2.39
CA LEU A 45 4.37 -4.94 -3.27
C LEU A 45 4.19 -3.45 -2.93
N LEU A 46 4.22 -3.08 -1.65
CA LEU A 46 4.17 -1.66 -1.27
C LEU A 46 5.34 -0.87 -1.88
N ASP A 47 6.55 -1.40 -1.85
CA ASP A 47 7.72 -0.74 -2.42
C ASP A 47 7.66 -0.71 -3.95
N GLU A 48 7.24 -1.80 -4.59
CA GLU A 48 7.07 -1.89 -6.04
C GLU A 48 6.02 -0.89 -6.56
N TYR A 49 4.82 -0.90 -5.98
CA TYR A 49 3.73 0.00 -6.39
C TYR A 49 4.02 1.47 -6.11
N ASN A 50 4.77 1.78 -5.06
CA ASN A 50 5.20 3.15 -4.78
C ASN A 50 6.13 3.69 -5.87
N GLY A 51 7.12 2.93 -6.30
CA GLY A 51 8.00 3.31 -7.41
C GLY A 51 7.20 3.63 -8.67
N ASN A 52 6.21 2.81 -8.96
CA ASN A 52 5.30 2.94 -10.09
C ASN A 52 4.44 4.21 -9.99
N THR A 53 3.87 4.47 -8.84
CA THR A 53 3.02 5.64 -8.58
C THR A 53 3.83 6.93 -8.68
N MET A 54 5.04 6.96 -8.12
CA MET A 54 5.94 8.12 -8.19
C MET A 54 6.32 8.45 -9.63
N PHE A 55 6.61 7.44 -10.46
CA PHE A 55 6.85 7.67 -11.88
C PHE A 55 5.62 8.26 -12.58
N GLY A 56 4.41 7.73 -12.32
CA GLY A 56 3.17 8.28 -12.86
C GLY A 56 2.93 9.74 -12.47
N ILE A 57 3.23 10.11 -11.22
CA ILE A 57 3.16 11.50 -10.74
C ILE A 57 4.19 12.37 -11.45
N MET A 58 5.43 11.91 -11.58
CA MET A 58 6.50 12.63 -12.27
C MET A 58 6.13 12.91 -13.73
N MET A 59 5.49 11.95 -14.42
CA MET A 59 4.99 12.14 -15.79
C MET A 59 3.91 13.24 -15.90
N LYS A 60 3.12 13.48 -14.86
CA LYS A 60 2.11 14.55 -14.82
C LYS A 60 2.71 15.95 -14.65
N VAL A 61 3.90 16.05 -14.09
CA VAL A 61 4.63 17.32 -13.88
C VAL A 61 5.36 17.75 -15.16
N LEU A 62 5.61 16.83 -16.10
CA LEU A 62 6.26 17.13 -17.36
C LEU A 62 5.35 18.00 -18.27
N PRO A 63 5.93 18.88 -19.11
CA PRO A 63 5.18 19.58 -20.14
C PRO A 63 4.37 18.61 -21.01
N LEU A 64 3.13 18.99 -21.35
CA LEU A 64 2.17 18.13 -22.04
C LEU A 64 2.71 17.51 -23.35
N TRP A 65 3.54 18.24 -24.09
CA TRP A 65 4.15 17.75 -25.32
C TRP A 65 5.16 16.63 -25.07
N VAL A 66 5.94 16.72 -23.97
CA VAL A 66 6.87 15.66 -23.54
C VAL A 66 6.09 14.41 -23.13
N SER A 67 5.06 14.59 -22.30
CA SER A 67 4.21 13.47 -21.85
C SER A 67 3.53 12.78 -23.02
N LYS A 68 3.06 13.54 -24.03
CA LYS A 68 2.50 12.97 -25.26
C LYS A 68 3.52 12.15 -26.04
N ILE A 69 4.72 12.68 -26.27
CA ILE A 69 5.78 11.94 -26.98
C ILE A 69 6.11 10.64 -26.25
N VAL A 70 6.27 10.75 -24.94
CA VAL A 70 6.58 9.62 -24.09
C VAL A 70 5.47 8.57 -24.12
N CYS A 71 4.19 8.94 -24.01
CA CYS A 71 3.05 8.02 -24.02
C CYS A 71 2.73 7.44 -25.43
N THR A 72 3.14 8.11 -26.51
CA THR A 72 2.90 7.63 -27.88
C THR A 72 4.02 6.75 -28.43
N THR A 73 5.20 6.74 -27.81
CA THR A 73 6.31 5.92 -28.28
C THR A 73 6.07 4.44 -27.93
N PRO A 74 6.15 3.50 -28.91
CA PRO A 74 5.90 2.08 -28.65
C PRO A 74 6.85 1.48 -27.59
N LEU A 75 8.04 2.03 -27.45
CA LEU A 75 9.01 1.63 -26.43
C LEU A 75 8.50 1.90 -25.01
N LEU A 76 7.80 3.01 -24.81
CA LEU A 76 7.26 3.36 -23.51
C LEU A 76 5.98 2.60 -23.20
N ARG A 77 5.19 2.30 -24.24
CA ARG A 77 4.03 1.40 -24.12
C ARG A 77 4.46 -0.02 -23.75
N PHE A 78 5.63 -0.45 -24.24
CA PHE A 78 6.26 -1.69 -23.81
C PHE A 78 6.64 -1.63 -22.32
N PHE A 79 7.30 -0.57 -21.87
CA PHE A 79 7.63 -0.36 -20.45
C PHE A 79 6.39 -0.18 -19.57
N THR A 80 5.37 0.56 -20.02
CA THR A 80 4.12 0.69 -19.26
C THR A 80 3.30 -0.60 -19.23
N ASN A 81 3.32 -1.41 -20.28
CA ASN A 81 2.66 -2.72 -20.29
C ASN A 81 3.42 -3.77 -19.45
N LEU A 82 4.77 -3.75 -19.48
CA LEU A 82 5.58 -4.56 -18.58
C LEU A 82 5.32 -4.16 -17.11
N TRP A 83 4.94 -2.90 -16.92
CA TRP A 83 4.66 -2.28 -15.64
C TRP A 83 3.18 -2.37 -15.21
N SER A 84 2.25 -2.70 -16.12
CA SER A 84 0.81 -2.72 -15.83
C SER A 84 0.22 -4.09 -15.49
N GLY A 85 1.01 -5.13 -15.38
CA GLY A 85 0.54 -6.52 -15.30
C GLY A 85 -0.47 -6.87 -14.18
N GLU A 86 -0.54 -6.10 -13.09
CA GLU A 86 -1.50 -6.30 -12.02
C GLU A 86 -2.23 -5.00 -11.59
N LYS A 87 -2.20 -3.96 -12.42
CA LYS A 87 -2.59 -2.59 -12.02
C LYS A 87 -4.09 -2.35 -11.88
N ASP A 88 -4.92 -3.26 -12.36
CA ASP A 88 -6.37 -3.14 -12.27
C ASP A 88 -6.96 -3.81 -11.02
N LYS A 89 -6.11 -4.41 -10.18
CA LYS A 89 -6.57 -5.05 -8.95
C LYS A 89 -6.85 -4.02 -7.86
N THR A 90 -7.94 -4.25 -7.15
CA THR A 90 -8.28 -3.48 -5.96
C THR A 90 -7.36 -3.83 -4.78
N THR A 91 -7.31 -2.96 -3.80
CA THR A 91 -6.56 -3.20 -2.56
C THR A 91 -7.01 -4.49 -1.90
N LEU A 92 -8.34 -4.73 -1.84
CA LEU A 92 -8.89 -5.94 -1.22
C LEU A 92 -8.47 -7.21 -1.98
N GLU A 93 -8.56 -7.22 -3.32
CA GLU A 93 -8.16 -8.36 -4.13
C GLU A 93 -6.69 -8.75 -3.93
N ILE A 94 -5.80 -7.75 -3.86
CA ILE A 94 -4.38 -8.01 -3.58
C ILE A 94 -4.20 -8.57 -2.18
N VAL A 95 -4.78 -7.94 -1.15
CA VAL A 95 -4.62 -8.39 0.23
C VAL A 95 -5.21 -9.80 0.43
N GLN A 96 -6.37 -10.09 -0.17
CA GLN A 96 -6.98 -11.43 -0.12
C GLN A 96 -6.14 -12.50 -0.86
N SER A 97 -5.37 -12.10 -1.86
CA SER A 97 -4.44 -13.04 -2.53
C SER A 97 -3.21 -13.38 -1.67
N LEU A 98 -2.93 -12.60 -0.63
CA LEU A 98 -1.77 -12.78 0.25
C LEU A 98 -2.09 -13.56 1.51
N THR A 99 -3.32 -13.44 2.02
CA THR A 99 -3.75 -14.09 3.28
C THR A 99 -5.26 -14.25 3.34
N ASP A 100 -5.72 -15.32 3.98
CA ASP A 100 -7.14 -15.55 4.30
C ASP A 100 -7.51 -15.04 5.69
N ASP A 101 -6.53 -14.67 6.52
CA ASP A 101 -6.75 -14.17 7.87
C ASP A 101 -7.35 -12.76 7.84
N LYS A 102 -8.57 -12.62 8.36
CA LYS A 102 -9.33 -11.36 8.33
C LYS A 102 -8.72 -10.27 9.20
N ASP A 103 -8.11 -10.62 10.32
CA ASP A 103 -7.46 -9.67 11.20
C ASP A 103 -6.19 -9.12 10.54
N LEU A 104 -5.42 -9.99 9.87
CA LEU A 104 -4.27 -9.56 9.09
C LEU A 104 -4.66 -8.71 7.89
N GLN A 105 -5.75 -9.06 7.16
CA GLN A 105 -6.30 -8.23 6.09
C GLN A 105 -6.66 -6.83 6.60
N THR A 106 -7.32 -6.75 7.77
CA THR A 106 -7.67 -5.48 8.41
C THR A 106 -6.42 -4.69 8.79
N ALA A 107 -5.41 -5.37 9.37
CA ALA A 107 -4.15 -4.73 9.72
C ALA A 107 -3.39 -4.20 8.50
N MET A 108 -3.40 -4.90 7.37
CA MET A 108 -2.77 -4.46 6.12
C MET A 108 -3.49 -3.28 5.46
N THR A 109 -4.80 -3.14 5.67
CA THR A 109 -5.62 -2.10 5.03
C THR A 109 -5.99 -0.94 5.95
N TYR A 110 -5.43 -0.84 7.15
CA TYR A 110 -5.84 0.07 8.22
C TYR A 110 -5.97 1.55 7.81
N CYS A 111 -5.19 2.01 6.84
CA CYS A 111 -5.16 3.41 6.44
C CYS A 111 -6.19 3.78 5.35
N TRP A 112 -7.13 2.87 5.01
CA TRP A 112 -8.13 3.14 3.96
C TRP A 112 -8.99 4.38 4.25
N GLY A 113 -9.22 4.69 5.52
CA GLY A 113 -9.99 5.85 5.93
C GLY A 113 -9.36 7.19 5.54
N ASP A 114 -8.02 7.24 5.39
CA ASP A 114 -7.28 8.47 5.11
C ASP A 114 -7.49 8.99 3.68
N PHE A 115 -7.85 8.10 2.75
CA PHE A 115 -8.19 8.48 1.37
C PHE A 115 -9.69 8.33 1.06
N GLY A 116 -10.50 7.95 2.05
CA GLY A 116 -11.97 7.98 1.99
C GLY A 116 -12.60 6.98 1.02
N THR A 117 -11.88 5.94 0.63
CA THR A 117 -12.37 4.90 -0.29
C THR A 117 -12.14 3.53 0.31
N VAL A 118 -13.18 2.70 0.36
CA VAL A 118 -13.09 1.33 0.88
C VAL A 118 -12.14 0.45 0.05
N PRO A 119 -11.47 -0.54 0.67
CA PRO A 119 -10.47 -1.37 -0.01
C PRO A 119 -10.96 -2.10 -1.27
N GLU A 120 -12.26 -2.40 -1.36
CA GLU A 120 -12.90 -3.03 -2.50
C GLU A 120 -12.96 -2.14 -3.75
N LYS A 121 -12.87 -0.81 -3.56
CA LYS A 121 -12.99 0.18 -4.63
C LYS A 121 -11.72 1.00 -4.83
N SER A 122 -10.75 0.85 -3.95
CA SER A 122 -9.49 1.57 -4.02
C SER A 122 -8.44 0.78 -4.78
N HIS A 123 -7.64 1.48 -5.56
CA HIS A 123 -6.45 0.93 -6.19
C HIS A 123 -5.36 0.70 -5.16
N PHE A 124 -4.63 -0.41 -5.25
CA PHE A 124 -3.53 -0.72 -4.32
C PHE A 124 -2.41 0.32 -4.36
N SER A 125 -2.23 1.02 -5.48
CA SER A 125 -1.27 2.13 -5.58
C SER A 125 -1.55 3.28 -4.60
N MET A 126 -2.82 3.56 -4.28
CA MET A 126 -3.18 4.57 -3.28
C MET A 126 -2.81 4.10 -1.87
N MET A 127 -3.07 2.83 -1.58
CA MET A 127 -2.66 2.19 -0.32
C MET A 127 -1.15 2.23 -0.16
N SER A 128 -0.39 1.85 -1.20
CA SER A 128 1.07 1.89 -1.22
C SER A 128 1.60 3.31 -0.96
N LEU A 129 1.04 4.31 -1.63
CA LEU A 129 1.45 5.70 -1.46
C LEU A 129 1.29 6.17 -0.01
N LEU A 130 0.16 5.84 0.64
CA LEU A 130 -0.09 6.21 2.03
C LEU A 130 0.83 5.49 3.01
N HIS A 131 1.05 4.19 2.83
CA HIS A 131 1.98 3.44 3.65
C HIS A 131 3.40 4.02 3.55
N GLN A 132 3.83 4.40 2.36
CA GLN A 132 5.13 5.06 2.16
C GLN A 132 5.17 6.45 2.82
N HIS A 133 4.06 7.20 2.77
CA HIS A 133 3.97 8.49 3.44
C HIS A 133 4.13 8.34 4.95
N TYR A 134 3.53 7.32 5.56
CA TYR A 134 3.64 7.05 7.00
C TYR A 134 4.88 6.25 7.41
N ARG A 135 5.72 5.84 6.45
CA ARG A 135 6.93 5.04 6.72
C ARG A 135 7.84 5.64 7.78
N TYR A 136 7.97 6.96 7.77
CA TYR A 136 8.86 7.70 8.68
C TYR A 136 8.10 8.36 9.84
N GLY A 137 6.81 8.08 9.99
CA GLY A 137 5.95 8.66 11.00
C GLY A 137 5.31 9.98 10.57
N ALA A 138 4.46 10.52 11.45
CA ALA A 138 3.82 11.82 11.24
C ALA A 138 4.72 12.94 11.78
N PHE A 139 4.88 13.99 11.00
CA PHE A 139 5.64 15.18 11.40
C PHE A 139 4.65 16.26 11.85
N TYR A 140 4.84 16.76 13.08
CA TYR A 140 4.14 17.93 13.55
C TYR A 140 5.09 19.14 13.50
N PRO A 141 4.62 20.34 13.08
CA PRO A 141 5.43 21.54 13.22
C PRO A 141 5.77 21.71 14.69
N GLY A 142 7.06 21.79 15.00
CA GLY A 142 7.52 22.10 16.35
C GLY A 142 7.02 23.49 16.78
N ARG A 143 6.68 23.63 18.05
CA ARG A 143 6.42 24.93 18.67
C ARG A 143 7.72 25.63 18.96
#